data_750255eb4dfe92813591aedb9f52ed6c
#
_entry.id   750255eb4dfe92813591aedb9f52ed6c
#
_cell.length_a   1.000
_cell.length_b   1.000
_cell.length_c   1.000
_cell.angle_alpha   90.00
_cell.angle_beta   90.00
_cell.angle_gamma   90.00
#
_symmetry.space_group_name_H-M   'P 1'
#
loop_
_entity.id
_entity.type
_entity.pdbx_description
1 polymer ?
#
loop_
_entity_poly.entity_id
_entity_poly.type
_entity_poly.pdbx_seq_one_letter_code
_entity_poly.pdbx_strand_id
1 'polypeptide(L)'
;NRVAVSVQNNSYSQRLSFSYLDPYFTENGVSVGYNLSFSNYDQSNNNTANYTSSNTNLEAVFGIPLTENDNILFTIGYDKTDLTTFVGSTPEPLIDYLATVLGPSPRFPCFPSGDDDNNATTPPGNDDNNPTSPDPDICGGNQLWPINQFRAATGWGRDTRNDYVLPTRGTLNRAGVEFSFPGSDIAYYKFSYEFEYYRPLNSWLVFKAGTDLGYGDSYGDTGDAGLPFFKNFYAGGPQSVRGFEANTLGPSYGSCIPLAPATTCIPSYLQPLGGAVKVTGSFELLFPKLIEAPGTRISAFLDWGNVFAGSFDYSKYNNSAFGAVFGDEKFSLDAIRLSAGVALQWQAPIGPISISYAFPLNSKYDFDRVEELQFTFGQQF
;
A
#
# COMPACT_ATOMS: atom_id res chain seq x y z
N ASN A 1 -12.50 -13.00 -28.38
CA ASN A 1 -11.97 -13.46 -27.10
C ASN A 1 -10.47 -13.24 -27.04
N ARG A 2 -9.95 -12.85 -25.89
CA ARG A 2 -8.52 -12.60 -25.65
C ARG A 2 -8.02 -13.52 -24.54
N VAL A 3 -6.84 -14.10 -24.77
CA VAL A 3 -6.09 -14.84 -23.74
C VAL A 3 -4.76 -14.15 -23.58
N ALA A 4 -4.35 -13.90 -22.34
CA ALA A 4 -3.04 -13.33 -22.04
C ALA A 4 -2.38 -14.10 -20.90
N VAL A 5 -1.06 -14.24 -21.01
CA VAL A 5 -0.18 -14.72 -19.94
C VAL A 5 0.83 -13.62 -19.68
N SER A 6 0.98 -13.21 -18.44
CA SER A 6 1.99 -12.23 -18.06
C SER A 6 2.89 -12.76 -16.96
N VAL A 7 4.17 -12.46 -17.09
CA VAL A 7 5.21 -12.76 -16.10
C VAL A 7 5.89 -11.44 -15.75
N GLN A 8 5.89 -11.09 -14.49
CA GLN A 8 6.59 -9.93 -13.95
C GLN A 8 7.57 -10.39 -12.88
N ASN A 9 8.77 -9.84 -12.93
CA ASN A 9 9.80 -10.08 -11.92
C ASN A 9 10.56 -8.77 -11.68
N ASN A 10 10.49 -8.27 -10.45
CA ASN A 10 11.24 -7.12 -10.00
C ASN A 10 11.88 -7.40 -8.62
N SER A 11 12.56 -6.41 -8.03
CA SER A 11 13.30 -6.58 -6.77
C SER A 11 12.44 -7.00 -5.56
N TYR A 12 11.16 -6.66 -5.56
CA TYR A 12 10.26 -6.91 -4.44
C TYR A 12 9.04 -7.79 -4.79
N SER A 13 8.81 -8.09 -6.08
CA SER A 13 7.65 -8.87 -6.48
C SER A 13 7.91 -9.79 -7.66
N GLN A 14 7.35 -10.99 -7.57
CA GLN A 14 7.26 -11.95 -8.65
C GLN A 14 5.79 -12.26 -8.90
N ARG A 15 5.33 -12.11 -10.14
CA ARG A 15 3.93 -12.37 -10.48
C ARG A 15 3.83 -13.16 -11.79
N LEU A 16 2.99 -14.21 -11.76
CA LEU A 16 2.52 -14.93 -12.92
C LEU A 16 1.00 -14.75 -12.98
N SER A 17 0.46 -14.33 -14.12
CA SER A 17 -0.99 -14.28 -14.30
C SER A 17 -1.42 -14.86 -15.64
N PHE A 18 -2.57 -15.52 -15.59
CA PHE A 18 -3.32 -16.01 -16.75
C PHE A 18 -4.67 -15.30 -16.76
N SER A 19 -5.03 -14.71 -17.89
CA SER A 19 -6.32 -14.03 -18.05
C SER A 19 -7.01 -14.44 -19.33
N TYR A 20 -8.32 -14.58 -19.25
CA TYR A 20 -9.24 -14.76 -20.37
C TYR A 20 -10.26 -13.63 -20.34
N LEU A 21 -10.55 -13.03 -21.48
CA LEU A 21 -11.56 -11.98 -21.62
C LEU A 21 -12.43 -12.23 -22.84
N ASP A 22 -13.73 -12.29 -22.63
CA ASP A 22 -14.75 -12.18 -23.65
C ASP A 22 -15.36 -10.77 -23.62
N PRO A 23 -15.00 -9.86 -24.54
CA PRO A 23 -15.45 -8.48 -24.51
C PRO A 23 -16.92 -8.30 -24.94
N TYR A 24 -17.54 -9.32 -25.57
CA TYR A 24 -18.90 -9.28 -26.08
C TYR A 24 -19.67 -10.53 -25.63
N PHE A 25 -19.65 -10.82 -24.34
CA PHE A 25 -20.39 -11.92 -23.74
C PHE A 25 -21.91 -11.81 -23.97
N THR A 26 -22.40 -10.55 -24.02
CA THR A 26 -23.79 -10.26 -24.41
C THR A 26 -23.83 -9.28 -25.59
N GLU A 27 -24.96 -9.26 -26.32
CA GLU A 27 -25.19 -8.32 -27.42
C GLU A 27 -25.13 -6.84 -26.99
N ASN A 28 -25.38 -6.56 -25.71
CA ASN A 28 -25.31 -5.22 -25.13
C ASN A 28 -23.89 -4.80 -24.70
N GLY A 29 -22.85 -5.57 -25.06
CA GLY A 29 -21.45 -5.22 -24.80
C GLY A 29 -20.97 -5.50 -23.37
N VAL A 30 -21.70 -6.31 -22.60
CA VAL A 30 -21.18 -6.80 -21.32
C VAL A 30 -20.00 -7.72 -21.59
N SER A 31 -18.87 -7.46 -20.94
CA SER A 31 -17.70 -8.30 -20.98
C SER A 31 -17.61 -9.23 -19.78
N VAL A 32 -17.03 -10.41 -19.98
CA VAL A 32 -16.72 -11.37 -18.90
C VAL A 32 -15.25 -11.75 -19.00
N GLY A 33 -14.55 -11.65 -17.90
CA GLY A 33 -13.15 -12.06 -17.78
C GLY A 33 -12.93 -13.00 -16.61
N TYR A 34 -11.93 -13.87 -16.76
CA TYR A 34 -11.42 -14.71 -15.67
C TYR A 34 -9.94 -14.45 -15.51
N ASN A 35 -9.48 -14.30 -14.28
CA ASN A 35 -8.09 -14.08 -13.97
C ASN A 35 -7.62 -15.06 -12.89
N LEU A 36 -6.52 -15.74 -13.16
CA LEU A 36 -5.79 -16.55 -12.19
C LEU A 36 -4.40 -15.95 -12.05
N SER A 37 -4.01 -15.59 -10.83
CA SER A 37 -2.69 -15.03 -10.59
C SER A 37 -2.02 -15.61 -9.34
N PHE A 38 -0.72 -15.78 -9.47
CA PHE A 38 0.19 -16.16 -8.40
C PHE A 38 1.21 -15.04 -8.23
N SER A 39 1.40 -14.57 -7.00
CA SER A 39 2.37 -13.50 -6.74
C SER A 39 3.02 -13.65 -5.39
N ASN A 40 4.32 -13.37 -5.34
CA ASN A 40 5.10 -13.29 -4.11
C ASN A 40 5.61 -11.87 -3.97
N TYR A 41 5.43 -11.29 -2.79
CA TYR A 41 5.88 -9.95 -2.45
C TYR A 41 6.79 -9.99 -1.22
N ASP A 42 7.95 -9.37 -1.35
CA ASP A 42 8.82 -9.01 -0.23
C ASP A 42 8.60 -7.52 0.08
N GLN A 43 7.84 -7.25 1.11
CA GLN A 43 7.42 -5.91 1.45
C GLN A 43 8.56 -5.04 1.98
N SER A 44 9.59 -5.62 2.60
CA SER A 44 10.76 -4.88 3.10
C SER A 44 11.50 -4.13 1.97
N ASN A 45 11.48 -4.68 0.76
CA ASN A 45 12.08 -4.06 -0.42
C ASN A 45 11.21 -2.97 -1.08
N ASN A 46 10.01 -2.72 -0.54
CA ASN A 46 9.06 -1.71 -1.04
C ASN A 46 8.90 -0.52 -0.08
N ASN A 47 9.88 -0.27 0.79
CA ASN A 47 9.82 0.76 1.84
C ASN A 47 8.58 0.63 2.74
N THR A 48 8.18 -0.59 3.07
CA THR A 48 7.08 -0.88 3.98
C THR A 48 7.54 -1.78 5.11
N ALA A 49 6.62 -2.23 5.95
CA ALA A 49 6.96 -3.12 7.05
C ALA A 49 7.53 -4.46 6.57
N ASN A 50 8.43 -5.05 7.36
CA ASN A 50 9.13 -6.28 7.01
C ASN A 50 8.21 -7.50 7.21
N TYR A 51 7.63 -7.99 6.13
CA TYR A 51 6.94 -9.28 6.01
C TYR A 51 6.92 -9.71 4.54
N THR A 52 6.66 -10.97 4.28
CA THR A 52 6.44 -11.45 2.91
C THR A 52 5.02 -11.96 2.74
N SER A 53 4.50 -11.89 1.52
CA SER A 53 3.19 -12.43 1.19
C SER A 53 3.23 -13.23 -0.10
N SER A 54 2.66 -14.44 -0.06
CA SER A 54 2.40 -15.26 -1.24
C SER A 54 0.90 -15.30 -1.48
N ASN A 55 0.48 -14.81 -2.66
CA ASN A 55 -0.94 -14.66 -2.97
C ASN A 55 -1.31 -15.53 -4.18
N THR A 56 -2.43 -16.23 -4.06
CA THR A 56 -3.10 -16.93 -5.15
C THR A 56 -4.50 -16.37 -5.29
N ASN A 57 -4.80 -15.76 -6.43
CA ASN A 57 -6.09 -15.11 -6.67
C ASN A 57 -6.79 -15.76 -7.85
N LEU A 58 -8.06 -16.07 -7.67
CA LEU A 58 -8.97 -16.53 -8.73
C LEU A 58 -10.15 -15.56 -8.79
N GLU A 59 -10.36 -14.92 -9.92
CA GLU A 59 -11.36 -13.86 -10.08
C GLU A 59 -12.20 -14.04 -11.33
N ALA A 60 -13.47 -13.69 -11.22
CA ALA A 60 -14.37 -13.43 -12.34
C ALA A 60 -14.73 -11.94 -12.37
N VAL A 61 -14.57 -11.30 -13.51
CA VAL A 61 -14.79 -9.88 -13.70
C VAL A 61 -15.87 -9.67 -14.75
N PHE A 62 -16.88 -8.88 -14.43
CA PHE A 62 -17.96 -8.46 -15.32
C PHE A 62 -17.83 -6.98 -15.60
N GLY A 63 -17.66 -6.61 -16.87
CA GLY A 63 -17.58 -5.21 -17.30
C GLY A 63 -18.85 -4.80 -18.01
N ILE A 64 -19.48 -3.74 -17.53
CA ILE A 64 -20.72 -3.18 -18.09
C ILE A 64 -20.42 -1.78 -18.59
N PRO A 65 -20.39 -1.53 -19.91
CA PRO A 65 -20.29 -0.19 -20.44
C PRO A 65 -21.64 0.52 -20.25
N LEU A 66 -21.63 1.65 -19.57
CA LEU A 66 -22.84 2.48 -19.40
C LEU A 66 -22.97 3.51 -20.52
N THR A 67 -21.86 4.13 -20.87
CA THR A 67 -21.72 5.09 -21.97
C THR A 67 -20.36 4.93 -22.62
N GLU A 68 -20.03 5.76 -23.62
CA GLU A 68 -18.68 5.78 -24.24
C GLU A 68 -17.56 6.11 -23.24
N ASN A 69 -17.88 6.84 -22.17
CA ASN A 69 -16.91 7.31 -21.18
C ASN A 69 -17.11 6.69 -19.81
N ASP A 70 -18.20 5.96 -19.56
CA ASP A 70 -18.55 5.41 -18.24
C ASP A 70 -18.61 3.88 -18.31
N ASN A 71 -17.97 3.24 -17.35
CA ASN A 71 -18.03 1.79 -17.18
C ASN A 71 -18.19 1.40 -15.71
N ILE A 72 -18.83 0.26 -15.48
CA ILE A 72 -18.86 -0.41 -14.18
C ILE A 72 -18.19 -1.77 -14.31
N LEU A 73 -17.40 -2.12 -13.31
CA LEU A 73 -16.79 -3.43 -13.14
C LEU A 73 -17.35 -4.08 -11.87
N PHE A 74 -17.75 -5.34 -11.98
CA PHE A 74 -18.03 -6.20 -10.83
C PHE A 74 -17.03 -7.33 -10.81
N THR A 75 -16.41 -7.56 -9.67
CA THR A 75 -15.45 -8.64 -9.48
C THR A 75 -15.91 -9.51 -8.32
N ILE A 76 -15.86 -10.82 -8.52
CA ILE A 76 -16.00 -11.82 -7.46
C ILE A 76 -14.75 -12.67 -7.52
N GLY A 77 -14.12 -12.88 -6.37
CA GLY A 77 -12.86 -13.60 -6.30
C GLY A 77 -12.70 -14.41 -5.03
N TYR A 78 -11.78 -15.34 -5.10
CA TYR A 78 -11.21 -16.06 -3.99
C TYR A 78 -9.73 -15.76 -3.93
N ASP A 79 -9.28 -15.25 -2.80
CA ASP A 79 -7.88 -14.89 -2.52
C ASP A 79 -7.36 -15.80 -1.41
N LYS A 80 -6.30 -16.55 -1.69
CA LYS A 80 -5.51 -17.21 -0.67
C LYS A 80 -4.21 -16.44 -0.49
N THR A 81 -3.98 -15.94 0.73
CA THR A 81 -2.78 -15.18 1.10
C THR A 81 -2.05 -15.93 2.20
N ASP A 82 -0.81 -16.30 1.97
CA ASP A 82 0.09 -16.84 2.98
C ASP A 82 1.05 -15.72 3.39
N LEU A 83 0.85 -15.13 4.59
CA LEU A 83 1.72 -14.11 5.15
C LEU A 83 2.82 -14.76 5.98
N THR A 84 4.06 -14.32 5.80
CA THR A 84 5.18 -14.73 6.65
C THR A 84 5.72 -13.53 7.40
N THR A 85 5.71 -13.61 8.72
CA THR A 85 6.30 -12.62 9.64
C THR A 85 7.58 -13.16 10.24
N PHE A 86 8.52 -12.27 10.57
CA PHE A 86 9.86 -12.58 11.04
C PHE A 86 9.99 -12.09 12.48
N VAL A 87 10.23 -12.99 13.42
CA VAL A 87 10.41 -12.64 14.83
C VAL A 87 11.58 -11.66 15.00
N GLY A 88 11.36 -10.58 15.74
CA GLY A 88 12.35 -9.52 15.96
C GLY A 88 12.57 -8.57 14.78
N SER A 89 11.95 -8.80 13.63
CA SER A 89 12.11 -7.95 12.44
C SER A 89 10.78 -7.40 11.91
N THR A 90 9.69 -8.18 11.93
CA THR A 90 8.35 -7.68 11.64
C THR A 90 7.86 -6.82 12.80
N PRO A 91 7.25 -5.63 12.54
CA PRO A 91 6.66 -4.80 13.58
C PRO A 91 5.68 -5.54 14.48
N GLU A 92 5.85 -5.40 15.80
CA GLU A 92 4.98 -6.00 16.80
C GLU A 92 3.48 -5.76 16.56
N PRO A 93 3.03 -4.53 16.19
CA PRO A 93 1.61 -4.27 15.89
C PRO A 93 1.03 -5.19 14.81
N LEU A 94 1.82 -5.60 13.83
CA LEU A 94 1.35 -6.47 12.75
C LEU A 94 1.20 -7.91 13.19
N ILE A 95 2.11 -8.40 14.02
CA ILE A 95 2.05 -9.75 14.62
C ILE A 95 0.85 -9.85 15.56
N ASP A 96 0.65 -8.85 16.41
CA ASP A 96 -0.49 -8.77 17.33
C ASP A 96 -1.83 -8.70 16.61
N TYR A 97 -1.89 -7.94 15.50
CA TYR A 97 -3.08 -7.93 14.64
C TYR A 97 -3.45 -9.34 14.18
N LEU A 98 -2.48 -10.06 13.61
CA LEU A 98 -2.70 -11.42 13.11
C LEU A 98 -3.09 -12.40 14.24
N ALA A 99 -2.42 -12.31 15.38
CA ALA A 99 -2.72 -13.14 16.54
C ALA A 99 -4.12 -12.86 17.13
N THR A 100 -4.55 -11.59 17.08
CA THR A 100 -5.90 -11.20 17.58
C THR A 100 -7.00 -11.70 16.65
N VAL A 101 -6.80 -11.58 15.32
CA VAL A 101 -7.85 -11.90 14.34
C VAL A 101 -7.87 -13.38 13.96
N LEU A 102 -6.71 -14.01 13.81
CA LEU A 102 -6.57 -15.39 13.32
C LEU A 102 -6.29 -16.39 14.46
N GLY A 103 -6.03 -15.90 15.66
CA GLY A 103 -5.55 -16.73 16.76
C GLY A 103 -4.04 -17.01 16.66
N PRO A 104 -3.49 -17.85 17.54
CA PRO A 104 -2.07 -18.19 17.54
C PRO A 104 -1.67 -18.85 16.22
N SER A 105 -0.50 -18.49 15.70
CA SER A 105 0.02 -19.01 14.41
C SER A 105 0.00 -20.55 14.39
N PRO A 106 -0.71 -21.19 13.44
CA PRO A 106 -0.93 -22.64 13.46
C PRO A 106 0.30 -23.47 13.05
N ARG A 107 1.41 -22.87 12.62
CA ARG A 107 2.43 -23.63 11.87
C ARG A 107 3.87 -23.52 12.31
N PHE A 108 4.19 -22.99 13.47
CA PHE A 108 5.51 -23.24 14.02
C PHE A 108 5.38 -23.59 15.48
N PRO A 109 5.33 -24.92 15.80
CA PRO A 109 5.79 -25.30 17.12
C PRO A 109 7.19 -24.72 17.26
N CYS A 110 7.45 -23.97 18.32
CA CYS A 110 8.80 -23.59 18.66
C CYS A 110 9.64 -24.87 18.64
N PHE A 111 10.47 -25.05 17.63
CA PHE A 111 11.49 -26.10 17.70
C PHE A 111 12.53 -25.58 18.67
N PRO A 112 12.86 -26.32 19.72
CA PRO A 112 14.02 -25.98 20.53
C PRO A 112 15.18 -25.84 19.53
N SER A 113 15.78 -24.67 19.44
CA SER A 113 17.12 -24.54 18.86
C SER A 113 17.94 -25.56 19.62
N GLY A 114 18.51 -26.52 18.89
CA GLY A 114 19.27 -27.58 19.57
C GLY A 114 20.29 -26.93 20.49
N ASP A 115 20.09 -27.11 21.80
CA ASP A 115 21.08 -26.73 22.77
C ASP A 115 22.39 -27.38 22.36
N ASP A 116 23.40 -26.58 22.02
CA ASP A 116 24.77 -27.03 21.90
C ASP A 116 25.32 -27.55 23.24
N ASP A 117 24.52 -27.52 24.28
CA ASP A 117 24.80 -28.11 25.57
C ASP A 117 24.52 -29.62 25.51
N ASN A 118 25.56 -30.40 25.47
CA ASN A 118 25.57 -31.87 25.44
C ASN A 118 24.82 -32.52 26.62
N ASN A 119 23.73 -31.93 27.11
CA ASN A 119 22.94 -32.50 28.22
C ASN A 119 21.48 -32.76 27.78
N ALA A 120 21.28 -33.89 27.11
CA ALA A 120 20.02 -34.37 26.57
C ALA A 120 18.96 -34.78 27.61
N THR A 121 18.97 -34.25 28.84
CA THR A 121 18.11 -34.71 29.94
C THR A 121 17.14 -33.65 30.48
N THR A 122 17.17 -32.42 30.00
CA THR A 122 16.19 -31.39 30.42
C THR A 122 15.10 -31.23 29.38
N PRO A 123 13.81 -31.24 29.76
CA PRO A 123 12.71 -30.89 28.85
C PRO A 123 12.91 -29.46 28.33
N PRO A 124 12.68 -29.19 27.03
CA PRO A 124 12.81 -27.86 26.50
C PRO A 124 11.85 -26.89 27.23
N GLY A 125 12.37 -25.80 27.77
CA GLY A 125 11.57 -24.69 28.22
C GLY A 125 11.71 -24.16 29.63
N ASN A 126 12.81 -24.41 30.39
CA ASN A 126 12.94 -23.86 31.75
C ASN A 126 14.39 -23.66 32.19
N ASP A 127 15.16 -22.81 31.53
CA ASP A 127 16.49 -22.46 32.02
C ASP A 127 16.54 -21.32 33.06
N ASP A 128 15.46 -20.61 33.28
CA ASP A 128 15.50 -19.42 34.12
C ASP A 128 14.65 -19.49 35.39
N ASN A 129 14.34 -20.65 35.91
CA ASN A 129 13.57 -20.78 37.16
C ASN A 129 12.24 -20.01 37.19
N ASN A 130 11.70 -19.59 36.01
CA ASN A 130 10.41 -18.93 35.91
C ASN A 130 9.44 -19.74 35.02
N PRO A 131 8.57 -20.57 35.61
CA PRO A 131 7.68 -21.45 34.87
C PRO A 131 6.52 -20.74 34.11
N THR A 132 6.51 -19.41 34.10
CA THR A 132 5.41 -18.62 33.52
C THR A 132 5.82 -17.70 32.37
N SER A 133 7.10 -17.62 32.04
CA SER A 133 7.57 -16.83 30.89
C SER A 133 7.91 -17.77 29.73
N PRO A 134 7.25 -17.68 28.58
CA PRO A 134 7.79 -18.36 27.39
C PRO A 134 9.15 -17.76 27.09
N ASP A 135 10.18 -18.61 26.96
CA ASP A 135 11.51 -18.18 26.59
C ASP A 135 11.49 -17.56 25.19
N PRO A 136 11.79 -16.27 25.02
CA PRO A 136 11.79 -15.62 23.72
C PRO A 136 12.85 -16.21 22.77
N ASP A 137 13.85 -16.91 23.27
CA ASP A 137 14.91 -17.52 22.45
C ASP A 137 14.47 -18.82 21.76
N ILE A 138 13.38 -19.45 22.23
CA ILE A 138 12.89 -20.72 21.67
C ILE A 138 12.03 -20.54 20.43
N CYS A 139 11.47 -19.34 20.20
CA CYS A 139 10.57 -19.06 19.09
C CYS A 139 11.22 -18.25 17.96
N GLY A 140 12.52 -18.39 17.72
CA GLY A 140 13.30 -17.68 16.70
C GLY A 140 12.99 -18.09 15.25
N GLY A 141 11.74 -18.37 14.90
CA GLY A 141 11.35 -18.79 13.55
C GLY A 141 10.38 -17.84 12.86
N ASN A 142 10.30 -17.92 11.53
CA ASN A 142 9.31 -17.25 10.73
C ASN A 142 7.90 -17.80 11.06
N GLN A 143 6.92 -16.94 11.22
CA GLN A 143 5.53 -17.33 11.47
C GLN A 143 4.72 -17.24 10.18
N LEU A 144 4.00 -18.31 9.84
CA LEU A 144 3.16 -18.38 8.65
C LEU A 144 1.69 -18.23 9.02
N TRP A 145 1.00 -17.30 8.36
CA TRP A 145 -0.42 -16.97 8.57
C TRP A 145 -1.18 -17.20 7.28
N PRO A 146 -1.82 -18.37 7.09
CA PRO A 146 -2.67 -18.62 5.94
C PRO A 146 -4.01 -17.91 6.11
N ILE A 147 -4.41 -17.14 5.10
CA ILE A 147 -5.62 -16.34 5.07
C ILE A 147 -6.40 -16.68 3.81
N ASN A 148 -7.66 -17.06 3.97
CA ASN A 148 -8.57 -17.33 2.88
C ASN A 148 -9.68 -16.28 2.86
N GLN A 149 -9.93 -15.70 1.69
CA GLN A 149 -10.88 -14.62 1.54
C GLN A 149 -11.77 -14.83 0.32
N PHE A 150 -13.07 -14.72 0.51
CA PHE A 150 -14.03 -14.53 -0.57
C PHE A 150 -14.30 -13.05 -0.71
N ARG A 151 -13.96 -12.49 -1.86
CA ARG A 151 -13.97 -11.05 -2.10
C ARG A 151 -14.98 -10.68 -3.17
N ALA A 152 -15.70 -9.59 -2.94
CA ALA A 152 -16.41 -8.88 -3.99
C ALA A 152 -15.90 -7.45 -4.11
N ALA A 153 -15.85 -6.96 -5.32
CA ALA A 153 -15.52 -5.57 -5.57
C ALA A 153 -16.43 -5.02 -6.68
N THR A 154 -16.71 -3.73 -6.58
CA THR A 154 -17.33 -2.98 -7.66
C THR A 154 -16.54 -1.71 -7.90
N GLY A 155 -16.35 -1.38 -9.17
CA GLY A 155 -15.67 -0.17 -9.60
C GLY A 155 -16.51 0.58 -10.62
N TRP A 156 -16.57 1.89 -10.49
CA TRP A 156 -17.09 2.79 -11.51
C TRP A 156 -15.97 3.67 -12.02
N GLY A 157 -15.89 3.81 -13.35
CA GLY A 157 -14.92 4.67 -14.01
C GLY A 157 -15.59 5.58 -15.02
N ARG A 158 -15.20 6.86 -15.01
CA ARG A 158 -15.57 7.84 -16.04
C ARG A 158 -14.31 8.57 -16.50
N ASP A 159 -13.99 8.44 -17.78
CA ASP A 159 -12.84 9.11 -18.40
C ASP A 159 -13.29 9.93 -19.59
N THR A 160 -13.19 11.27 -19.45
CA THR A 160 -13.50 12.24 -20.50
C THR A 160 -12.25 13.00 -20.97
N ARG A 161 -11.06 12.53 -20.61
CA ARG A 161 -9.79 13.16 -21.00
C ARG A 161 -9.60 13.07 -22.52
N ASN A 162 -9.04 14.12 -23.09
CA ASN A 162 -8.77 14.17 -24.52
C ASN A 162 -7.59 13.33 -24.98
N ASP A 163 -6.73 12.94 -24.06
CA ASP A 163 -5.55 12.10 -24.30
C ASP A 163 -5.30 11.25 -23.04
N TYR A 164 -4.89 10.00 -23.23
CA TYR A 164 -4.66 9.07 -22.13
C TYR A 164 -3.31 9.30 -21.42
N VAL A 165 -2.29 9.73 -22.17
CA VAL A 165 -0.91 9.85 -21.68
C VAL A 165 -0.58 11.28 -21.24
N LEU A 166 -0.91 12.27 -22.08
CA LEU A 166 -0.62 13.68 -21.82
C LEU A 166 -1.90 14.53 -21.92
N PRO A 167 -2.89 14.31 -21.04
CA PRO A 167 -4.14 15.04 -21.09
C PRO A 167 -3.95 16.52 -20.87
N THR A 168 -4.78 17.32 -21.57
CA THR A 168 -4.82 18.78 -21.46
C THR A 168 -6.22 19.29 -21.09
N ARG A 169 -7.25 18.46 -21.21
CA ARG A 169 -8.64 18.78 -20.85
C ARG A 169 -9.43 17.53 -20.52
N GLY A 170 -10.49 17.69 -19.73
CA GLY A 170 -11.40 16.62 -19.33
C GLY A 170 -11.19 16.18 -17.89
N THR A 171 -11.84 15.11 -17.51
CA THR A 171 -11.83 14.56 -16.15
C THR A 171 -11.63 13.06 -16.19
N LEU A 172 -10.96 12.55 -15.15
CA LEU A 172 -10.97 11.14 -14.77
C LEU A 172 -11.64 11.02 -13.40
N ASN A 173 -12.57 10.09 -13.27
CA ASN A 173 -13.15 9.70 -12.00
C ASN A 173 -13.09 8.19 -11.91
N ARG A 174 -12.62 7.66 -10.79
CA ARG A 174 -12.68 6.26 -10.46
C ARG A 174 -13.12 6.10 -9.03
N ALA A 175 -14.15 5.30 -8.81
CA ALA A 175 -14.60 4.92 -7.47
C ALA A 175 -14.60 3.41 -7.37
N GLY A 176 -14.15 2.89 -6.24
CA GLY A 176 -14.09 1.45 -5.99
C GLY A 176 -14.53 1.12 -4.58
N VAL A 177 -15.25 0.02 -4.44
CA VAL A 177 -15.60 -0.60 -3.17
C VAL A 177 -15.19 -2.06 -3.23
N GLU A 178 -14.48 -2.50 -2.23
CA GLU A 178 -14.10 -3.91 -2.03
C GLU A 178 -14.59 -4.34 -0.65
N PHE A 179 -15.10 -5.55 -0.55
CA PHE A 179 -15.43 -6.16 0.74
C PHE A 179 -15.20 -7.67 0.69
N SER A 180 -14.84 -8.24 1.82
CA SER A 180 -14.78 -9.68 2.01
C SER A 180 -16.13 -10.22 2.47
N PHE A 181 -16.57 -11.37 1.94
CA PHE A 181 -17.82 -12.00 2.38
C PHE A 181 -17.69 -12.67 3.74
N PRO A 182 -18.81 -12.84 4.48
CA PRO A 182 -18.85 -13.71 5.64
C PRO A 182 -18.38 -15.13 5.29
N GLY A 183 -17.54 -15.71 6.16
CA GLY A 183 -16.86 -16.98 5.92
C GLY A 183 -15.43 -16.82 5.39
N SER A 184 -14.98 -15.59 5.16
CA SER A 184 -13.56 -15.25 5.03
C SER A 184 -12.90 -15.23 6.41
N ASP A 185 -11.59 -15.53 6.45
CA ASP A 185 -10.85 -15.51 7.73
C ASP A 185 -10.76 -14.09 8.32
N ILE A 186 -10.82 -13.05 7.47
CA ILE A 186 -10.82 -11.64 7.87
C ILE A 186 -11.94 -10.91 7.14
N ALA A 187 -12.80 -10.23 7.90
CA ALA A 187 -13.92 -9.46 7.39
C ALA A 187 -13.58 -7.97 7.36
N TYR A 188 -13.50 -7.39 6.16
CA TYR A 188 -13.17 -5.97 5.94
C TYR A 188 -13.92 -5.39 4.76
N TYR A 189 -13.99 -4.06 4.71
CA TYR A 189 -14.39 -3.31 3.53
C TYR A 189 -13.39 -2.19 3.24
N LYS A 190 -13.29 -1.82 1.98
CA LYS A 190 -12.36 -0.81 1.50
C LYS A 190 -13.03 0.04 0.42
N PHE A 191 -12.94 1.34 0.55
CA PHE A 191 -13.38 2.32 -0.44
C PHE A 191 -12.17 3.05 -1.00
N SER A 192 -12.19 3.35 -2.30
CA SER A 192 -11.19 4.18 -2.97
C SER A 192 -11.87 5.15 -3.94
N TYR A 193 -11.34 6.34 -4.05
CA TYR A 193 -11.81 7.34 -5.01
C TYR A 193 -10.64 8.14 -5.55
N GLU A 194 -10.50 8.15 -6.88
CA GLU A 194 -9.51 8.90 -7.64
C GLU A 194 -10.22 9.91 -8.53
N PHE A 195 -9.77 11.15 -8.48
CA PHE A 195 -10.28 12.23 -9.31
C PHE A 195 -9.14 13.01 -9.94
N GLU A 196 -9.23 13.26 -11.25
CA GLU A 196 -8.37 14.21 -11.96
C GLU A 196 -9.20 15.15 -12.80
N TYR A 197 -8.79 16.40 -12.84
CA TYR A 197 -9.39 17.45 -13.64
C TYR A 197 -8.33 18.22 -14.40
N TYR A 198 -8.52 18.35 -15.70
CA TYR A 198 -7.63 19.10 -16.60
C TYR A 198 -8.39 20.23 -17.29
N ARG A 199 -7.86 21.45 -17.21
CA ARG A 199 -8.43 22.63 -17.84
C ARG A 199 -7.34 23.47 -18.51
N PRO A 200 -7.37 23.66 -19.85
CA PRO A 200 -6.50 24.62 -20.51
C PRO A 200 -6.87 26.04 -20.06
N LEU A 201 -5.90 26.75 -19.50
CA LEU A 201 -6.04 28.18 -19.15
C LEU A 201 -5.76 29.04 -20.35
N ASN A 202 -4.79 28.62 -21.18
CA ASN A 202 -4.47 29.23 -22.47
C ASN A 202 -3.76 28.20 -23.37
N SER A 203 -3.18 28.63 -24.48
CA SER A 203 -2.53 27.76 -25.48
C SER A 203 -1.23 27.10 -25.01
N TRP A 204 -0.63 27.55 -23.91
CA TRP A 204 0.65 27.09 -23.39
C TRP A 204 0.59 26.63 -21.93
N LEU A 205 -0.52 26.82 -21.25
CA LEU A 205 -0.71 26.53 -19.84
C LEU A 205 -2.00 25.74 -19.59
N VAL A 206 -1.88 24.62 -18.88
CA VAL A 206 -3.00 23.78 -18.45
C VAL A 206 -2.95 23.66 -16.92
N PHE A 207 -4.09 23.83 -16.28
CA PHE A 207 -4.29 23.54 -14.87
C PHE A 207 -4.73 22.09 -14.70
N LYS A 208 -4.08 21.37 -13.77
CA LYS A 208 -4.49 20.04 -13.30
C LYS A 208 -4.78 20.12 -11.81
N ALA A 209 -5.86 19.48 -11.38
CA ALA A 209 -6.14 19.17 -9.98
C ALA A 209 -6.42 17.66 -9.87
N GLY A 210 -5.84 17.03 -8.88
CA GLY A 210 -6.03 15.61 -8.62
C GLY A 210 -6.21 15.33 -7.14
N THR A 211 -6.95 14.27 -6.80
CA THR A 211 -7.04 13.74 -5.44
C THR A 211 -7.23 12.23 -5.48
N ASP A 212 -6.66 11.54 -4.48
CA ASP A 212 -6.80 10.12 -4.27
C ASP A 212 -7.14 9.89 -2.78
N LEU A 213 -8.34 9.38 -2.56
CA LEU A 213 -8.94 9.14 -1.25
C LEU A 213 -9.11 7.64 -1.03
N GLY A 214 -8.84 7.20 0.18
CA GLY A 214 -9.03 5.82 0.59
C GLY A 214 -9.57 5.74 2.01
N TYR A 215 -10.46 4.82 2.24
CA TYR A 215 -10.95 4.47 3.56
C TYR A 215 -11.21 2.97 3.64
N GLY A 216 -10.84 2.35 4.74
CA GLY A 216 -11.15 0.94 4.97
C GLY A 216 -11.25 0.65 6.46
N ASP A 217 -11.98 -0.41 6.79
CA ASP A 217 -12.15 -0.86 8.17
C ASP A 217 -12.54 -2.34 8.19
N SER A 218 -12.50 -2.95 9.38
CA SER A 218 -13.02 -4.28 9.62
C SER A 218 -14.50 -4.27 10.00
N TYR A 219 -15.13 -5.43 9.96
CA TYR A 219 -16.50 -5.65 10.44
C TYR A 219 -16.73 -7.09 10.92
N GLY A 220 -17.88 -7.35 11.50
CA GLY A 220 -18.28 -8.71 11.91
C GLY A 220 -17.33 -9.34 12.93
N ASP A 221 -16.92 -10.58 12.69
CA ASP A 221 -16.09 -11.35 13.62
C ASP A 221 -14.65 -10.81 13.74
N THR A 222 -14.17 -10.03 12.76
CA THR A 222 -12.90 -9.32 12.87
C THR A 222 -12.97 -8.14 13.85
N GLY A 223 -14.20 -7.68 14.18
CA GLY A 223 -14.45 -6.68 15.21
C GLY A 223 -13.76 -5.35 14.95
N ASP A 224 -13.22 -4.74 16.01
CA ASP A 224 -12.55 -3.42 15.97
C ASP A 224 -11.05 -3.51 15.65
N ALA A 225 -10.59 -4.60 15.04
CA ALA A 225 -9.18 -4.78 14.70
C ALA A 225 -8.69 -3.81 13.59
N GLY A 226 -9.61 -3.16 12.90
CA GLY A 226 -9.30 -2.24 11.80
C GLY A 226 -9.00 -2.95 10.48
N LEU A 227 -8.70 -2.15 9.45
CA LEU A 227 -8.35 -2.68 8.13
C LEU A 227 -7.12 -3.59 8.24
N PRO A 228 -7.11 -4.78 7.58
CA PRO A 228 -5.92 -5.62 7.54
C PRO A 228 -4.72 -4.86 6.99
N PHE A 229 -3.59 -4.88 7.70
CA PHE A 229 -2.42 -4.08 7.35
C PHE A 229 -1.90 -4.35 5.94
N PHE A 230 -2.02 -5.56 5.42
CA PHE A 230 -1.64 -5.91 4.05
C PHE A 230 -2.63 -5.37 2.98
N LYS A 231 -3.71 -4.72 3.42
CA LYS A 231 -4.68 -3.95 2.60
C LYS A 231 -4.56 -2.44 2.83
N ASN A 232 -3.66 -1.99 3.71
CA ASN A 232 -3.45 -0.58 4.02
C ASN A 232 -3.11 0.24 2.76
N PHE A 233 -3.45 1.50 2.84
CA PHE A 233 -3.01 2.51 1.88
C PHE A 233 -1.64 3.03 2.28
N TYR A 234 -0.88 3.48 1.28
CA TYR A 234 0.41 4.11 1.44
C TYR A 234 0.44 5.45 0.70
N ALA A 235 1.28 6.37 1.15
CA ALA A 235 1.52 7.65 0.50
C ALA A 235 3.01 8.04 0.61
N GLY A 236 3.40 9.04 -0.18
CA GLY A 236 4.79 9.42 -0.44
C GLY A 236 5.28 8.88 -1.78
N GLY A 237 6.27 9.52 -2.34
CA GLY A 237 6.86 9.14 -3.61
C GLY A 237 6.27 9.83 -4.83
N PRO A 238 6.82 9.53 -6.02
CA PRO A 238 6.58 10.27 -7.25
C PRO A 238 5.14 10.18 -7.78
N GLN A 239 4.36 9.21 -7.33
CA GLN A 239 2.96 9.03 -7.74
C GLN A 239 1.93 9.52 -6.71
N SER A 240 2.39 10.09 -5.60
CA SER A 240 1.52 10.52 -4.51
C SER A 240 1.92 11.92 -4.02
N VAL A 241 2.75 12.01 -2.97
CA VAL A 241 3.28 13.27 -2.45
C VAL A 241 4.76 13.30 -2.73
N ARG A 242 5.15 13.98 -3.81
CA ARG A 242 6.56 14.10 -4.26
C ARG A 242 7.38 14.86 -3.21
N GLY A 243 8.70 14.58 -3.14
CA GLY A 243 9.60 15.13 -2.13
C GLY A 243 9.69 14.31 -0.84
N PHE A 244 8.84 13.29 -0.70
CA PHE A 244 8.94 12.29 0.34
C PHE A 244 9.25 10.93 -0.28
N GLU A 245 9.99 10.09 0.42
CA GLU A 245 10.32 8.74 -0.03
C GLU A 245 9.05 7.90 -0.24
N ALA A 246 9.08 6.99 -1.22
CA ALA A 246 7.91 6.20 -1.59
C ALA A 246 7.39 5.36 -0.41
N ASN A 247 6.07 5.40 -0.19
CA ASN A 247 5.34 4.64 0.83
C ASN A 247 5.66 4.99 2.30
N THR A 248 6.37 6.08 2.58
CA THR A 248 6.89 6.36 3.92
C THR A 248 6.04 7.34 4.74
N LEU A 249 5.02 7.96 4.17
CA LEU A 249 4.12 8.86 4.91
C LEU A 249 3.12 8.08 5.75
N GLY A 250 2.86 8.58 6.96
CA GLY A 250 1.90 8.01 7.92
C GLY A 250 2.58 7.31 9.10
N PRO A 251 1.83 6.43 9.80
CA PRO A 251 2.35 5.68 10.95
C PRO A 251 3.51 4.78 10.56
N SER A 252 4.57 4.80 11.36
CA SER A 252 5.76 3.97 11.20
C SER A 252 6.15 3.36 12.54
N TYR A 253 6.60 2.11 12.53
CA TYR A 253 7.13 1.42 13.71
C TYR A 253 8.65 1.43 13.68
N GLY A 254 9.29 1.71 14.80
CA GLY A 254 10.75 1.75 14.88
C GLY A 254 11.27 1.58 16.29
N SER A 255 12.58 1.33 16.40
CA SER A 255 13.28 1.27 17.67
C SER A 255 13.43 2.67 18.26
N CYS A 256 13.38 2.75 19.57
CA CYS A 256 13.59 3.96 20.33
C CYS A 256 15.02 3.99 20.90
N ILE A 257 15.84 4.95 20.49
CA ILE A 257 17.15 5.18 21.11
C ILE A 257 16.95 6.25 22.20
N PRO A 258 17.05 5.87 23.50
CA PRO A 258 16.88 6.84 24.57
C PRO A 258 18.06 7.81 24.60
N LEU A 259 17.76 9.11 24.52
CA LEU A 259 18.73 10.17 24.82
C LEU A 259 18.69 10.48 26.32
N ALA A 260 19.84 10.67 26.94
CA ALA A 260 19.92 11.14 28.32
C ALA A 260 19.67 12.68 28.39
N PRO A 261 18.77 13.16 29.28
CA PRO A 261 17.94 12.47 30.24
C PRO A 261 16.75 11.74 29.56
N ALA A 262 16.43 10.55 29.98
CA ALA A 262 15.61 9.48 29.38
C ALA A 262 14.14 9.81 28.99
N THR A 263 13.83 11.03 28.58
CA THR A 263 12.49 11.49 28.20
C THR A 263 12.32 11.70 26.70
N THR A 264 13.39 11.64 25.93
CA THR A 264 13.35 11.87 24.47
C THR A 264 13.83 10.63 23.74
N CYS A 265 13.06 10.18 22.79
CA CYS A 265 13.33 9.03 21.94
C CYS A 265 13.71 9.51 20.54
N ILE A 266 14.84 9.05 19.99
CA ILE A 266 15.14 9.20 18.58
C ILE A 266 14.69 7.93 17.87
N PRO A 267 13.77 8.03 16.89
CA PRO A 267 13.37 6.86 16.12
C PRO A 267 14.52 6.35 15.25
N SER A 268 14.68 5.05 15.20
CA SER A 268 15.62 4.37 14.30
C SER A 268 14.95 3.18 13.64
N TYR A 269 15.43 2.81 12.46
CA TYR A 269 14.90 1.68 11.68
C TYR A 269 13.38 1.74 11.47
N LEU A 270 12.87 2.93 11.09
CA LEU A 270 11.45 3.13 10.85
C LEU A 270 10.94 2.23 9.72
N GLN A 271 9.89 1.47 10.01
CA GLN A 271 9.16 0.62 9.07
C GLN A 271 7.76 1.21 8.88
N PRO A 272 7.41 1.75 7.69
CA PRO A 272 6.10 2.28 7.43
C PRO A 272 5.00 1.21 7.54
N LEU A 273 3.97 1.51 8.30
CA LEU A 273 2.83 0.61 8.53
C LEU A 273 1.70 0.87 7.53
N GLY A 274 1.73 2.01 6.84
CA GLY A 274 0.59 2.48 6.06
C GLY A 274 -0.60 2.86 6.93
N GLY A 275 -1.78 3.00 6.33
CA GLY A 275 -2.97 3.37 7.07
C GLY A 275 -4.26 2.97 6.39
N ALA A 276 -5.33 2.93 7.18
CA ALA A 276 -6.68 2.61 6.71
C ALA A 276 -7.38 3.83 6.06
N VAL A 277 -6.86 5.03 6.30
CA VAL A 277 -7.38 6.28 5.71
C VAL A 277 -6.29 6.95 4.89
N LYS A 278 -6.55 7.20 3.61
CA LYS A 278 -5.66 7.93 2.70
C LYS A 278 -6.33 9.21 2.23
N VAL A 279 -5.59 10.31 2.31
CA VAL A 279 -6.02 11.60 1.77
C VAL A 279 -4.82 12.25 1.09
N THR A 280 -4.78 12.21 -0.24
CA THR A 280 -3.70 12.80 -1.03
C THR A 280 -4.25 13.58 -2.21
N GLY A 281 -3.48 14.54 -2.72
CA GLY A 281 -3.83 15.27 -3.92
C GLY A 281 -2.71 16.17 -4.42
N SER A 282 -2.96 16.75 -5.59
CA SER A 282 -2.00 17.61 -6.28
C SER A 282 -2.70 18.72 -7.04
N PHE A 283 -2.10 19.89 -7.04
CA PHE A 283 -2.40 20.97 -7.98
C PHE A 283 -1.18 21.17 -8.87
N GLU A 284 -1.37 21.12 -10.19
CA GLU A 284 -0.28 21.27 -11.14
C GLU A 284 -0.58 22.33 -12.21
N LEU A 285 0.44 23.07 -12.56
CA LEU A 285 0.49 23.91 -13.75
C LEU A 285 1.36 23.21 -14.80
N LEU A 286 0.74 22.75 -15.86
CA LEU A 286 1.38 21.98 -16.93
C LEU A 286 1.73 22.90 -18.08
N PHE A 287 2.94 22.76 -18.60
CA PHE A 287 3.50 23.55 -19.70
C PHE A 287 3.82 22.62 -20.90
N PRO A 288 2.82 22.24 -21.70
CA PRO A 288 2.99 21.25 -22.77
C PRO A 288 3.83 21.73 -23.95
N LYS A 289 4.14 23.04 -24.03
CA LYS A 289 4.90 23.66 -25.13
C LYS A 289 6.20 24.32 -24.68
N LEU A 290 6.64 24.10 -23.44
CA LEU A 290 7.86 24.73 -22.92
C LEU A 290 9.12 24.09 -23.51
N ILE A 291 9.06 22.81 -23.84
CA ILE A 291 10.09 22.06 -24.55
C ILE A 291 9.53 21.62 -25.90
N GLU A 292 10.24 21.94 -26.98
CA GLU A 292 9.84 21.57 -28.35
C GLU A 292 10.24 20.12 -28.70
N ALA A 293 10.11 19.20 -27.75
CA ALA A 293 10.33 17.77 -27.97
C ALA A 293 8.99 17.01 -27.90
N PRO A 294 8.69 16.16 -28.90
CA PRO A 294 7.45 15.39 -28.89
C PRO A 294 7.30 14.53 -27.64
N GLY A 295 6.11 14.52 -27.07
CA GLY A 295 5.80 13.69 -25.89
C GLY A 295 6.40 14.20 -24.58
N THR A 296 6.92 15.45 -24.55
CA THR A 296 7.46 16.05 -23.32
C THR A 296 6.51 17.09 -22.72
N ARG A 297 6.56 17.19 -21.39
CA ARG A 297 5.80 18.17 -20.63
C ARG A 297 6.54 18.54 -19.36
N ILE A 298 6.64 19.83 -19.05
CA ILE A 298 7.08 20.31 -17.74
C ILE A 298 5.86 20.65 -16.89
N SER A 299 5.93 20.46 -15.59
CA SER A 299 4.94 20.93 -14.64
C SER A 299 5.59 21.61 -13.43
N ALA A 300 4.88 22.57 -12.85
CA ALA A 300 5.09 23.04 -11.50
C ALA A 300 3.93 22.54 -10.63
N PHE A 301 4.20 22.03 -9.46
CA PHE A 301 3.19 21.35 -8.64
C PHE A 301 3.23 21.75 -7.17
N LEU A 302 2.09 21.54 -6.53
CA LEU A 302 1.90 21.55 -5.08
C LEU A 302 1.18 20.25 -4.71
N ASP A 303 1.87 19.34 -4.05
CA ASP A 303 1.31 18.09 -3.57
C ASP A 303 0.97 18.19 -2.09
N TRP A 304 -0.05 17.47 -1.69
CA TRP A 304 -0.51 17.41 -0.31
C TRP A 304 -1.05 16.02 0.01
N GLY A 305 -0.89 15.61 1.26
CA GLY A 305 -1.51 14.38 1.72
C GLY A 305 -0.80 13.67 2.85
N ASN A 306 -1.45 12.62 3.32
CA ASN A 306 -0.93 11.68 4.31
C ASN A 306 -1.82 10.42 4.35
N VAL A 307 -1.39 9.41 5.11
CA VAL A 307 -2.21 8.26 5.51
C VAL A 307 -2.33 8.18 7.03
N PHE A 308 -3.42 7.61 7.53
CA PHE A 308 -3.73 7.55 8.95
C PHE A 308 -4.19 6.15 9.34
N ALA A 309 -3.98 5.76 10.60
CA ALA A 309 -4.24 4.41 11.11
C ALA A 309 -5.68 3.93 10.94
N GLY A 310 -6.67 4.82 11.06
CA GLY A 310 -8.08 4.42 11.11
C GLY A 310 -8.47 3.90 12.49
N SER A 311 -9.15 2.75 12.53
CA SER A 311 -9.67 2.16 13.78
C SER A 311 -8.62 1.38 14.57
N PHE A 312 -7.49 1.01 13.97
CA PHE A 312 -6.43 0.30 14.68
C PHE A 312 -5.76 1.19 15.71
N ASP A 313 -5.72 0.72 16.96
CA ASP A 313 -5.13 1.47 18.08
C ASP A 313 -3.65 1.14 18.26
N TYR A 314 -2.79 2.07 17.82
CA TYR A 314 -1.34 1.97 18.00
C TYR A 314 -0.86 2.48 19.37
N SER A 315 -1.72 3.09 20.19
CA SER A 315 -1.30 3.75 21.44
C SER A 315 -0.64 2.80 22.46
N LYS A 316 -1.02 1.52 22.43
CA LYS A 316 -0.44 0.47 23.28
C LYS A 316 1.04 0.19 23.00
N TYR A 317 1.55 0.59 21.82
CA TYR A 317 2.94 0.36 21.42
C TYR A 317 3.86 1.57 21.68
N ASN A 318 3.32 2.69 22.13
CA ASN A 318 4.12 3.92 22.32
C ASN A 318 5.13 3.85 23.46
N ASN A 319 5.10 2.83 24.30
CA ASN A 319 6.01 2.63 25.43
C ASN A 319 6.56 1.18 25.49
N SER A 320 6.58 0.46 24.38
CA SER A 320 7.14 -0.88 24.40
C SER A 320 8.66 -0.85 24.56
N ALA A 321 9.22 -1.80 25.26
CA ALA A 321 10.68 -1.92 25.45
C ALA A 321 11.41 -2.24 24.13
N PHE A 322 10.68 -2.69 23.11
CA PHE A 322 11.22 -3.19 21.84
C PHE A 322 11.03 -2.20 20.69
N GLY A 323 10.11 -1.24 20.81
CA GLY A 323 9.85 -0.24 19.78
C GLY A 323 8.67 0.66 20.11
N ALA A 324 8.41 1.62 19.24
CA ALA A 324 7.31 2.57 19.35
C ALA A 324 6.73 2.87 17.97
N VAL A 325 5.49 3.34 17.94
CA VAL A 325 4.88 3.88 16.73
C VAL A 325 5.13 5.38 16.67
N PHE A 326 5.62 5.84 15.55
CA PHE A 326 5.92 7.23 15.25
C PHE A 326 5.02 7.72 14.12
N GLY A 327 4.76 9.01 14.09
CA GLY A 327 3.96 9.65 13.05
C GLY A 327 2.57 10.02 13.50
N ASP A 328 1.77 10.49 12.55
CA ASP A 328 0.43 10.99 12.81
C ASP A 328 -0.59 9.84 12.64
N GLU A 329 -1.06 9.27 13.75
CA GLU A 329 -2.01 8.14 13.76
C GLU A 329 -3.43 8.58 13.40
N LYS A 330 -3.84 9.77 13.86
CA LYS A 330 -5.19 10.31 13.69
C LYS A 330 -5.24 11.42 12.65
N PHE A 331 -6.35 11.46 11.91
CA PHE A 331 -6.56 12.53 10.95
C PHE A 331 -6.57 13.91 11.63
N SER A 332 -5.70 14.79 11.16
CA SER A 332 -5.70 16.21 11.48
C SER A 332 -5.17 16.99 10.28
N LEU A 333 -5.58 18.25 10.14
CA LEU A 333 -5.08 19.11 9.06
C LEU A 333 -3.58 19.41 9.21
N ASP A 334 -3.08 19.48 10.45
CA ASP A 334 -1.66 19.71 10.74
C ASP A 334 -0.76 18.50 10.42
N ALA A 335 -1.39 17.33 10.25
CA ALA A 335 -0.72 16.09 9.85
C ALA A 335 -0.58 15.98 8.33
N ILE A 336 -1.27 16.78 7.54
CA ILE A 336 -1.15 16.80 6.10
C ILE A 336 0.23 17.32 5.70
N ARG A 337 0.99 16.51 4.97
CA ARG A 337 2.27 16.91 4.39
C ARG A 337 2.05 17.70 3.13
N LEU A 338 2.91 18.67 2.91
CA LEU A 338 2.91 19.57 1.76
C LEU A 338 4.27 19.54 1.10
N SER A 339 4.30 19.51 -0.22
CA SER A 339 5.52 19.72 -1.00
C SER A 339 5.24 20.53 -2.26
N ALA A 340 6.23 21.28 -2.71
CA ALA A 340 6.15 22.02 -3.96
C ALA A 340 7.38 21.74 -4.81
N GLY A 341 7.23 21.74 -6.13
CA GLY A 341 8.35 21.44 -7.00
C GLY A 341 8.04 21.57 -8.49
N VAL A 342 8.97 21.01 -9.26
CA VAL A 342 8.86 20.94 -10.72
C VAL A 342 9.08 19.51 -11.18
N ALA A 343 8.42 19.13 -12.27
CA ALA A 343 8.62 17.82 -12.89
C ALA A 343 8.72 17.91 -14.39
N LEU A 344 9.55 17.03 -14.95
CA LEU A 344 9.66 16.76 -16.38
C LEU A 344 9.05 15.39 -16.64
N GLN A 345 8.08 15.33 -17.53
CA GLN A 345 7.45 14.10 -18.01
C GLN A 345 7.77 13.94 -19.49
N TRP A 346 8.23 12.76 -19.87
CA TRP A 346 8.57 12.44 -21.24
C TRP A 346 8.09 11.04 -21.63
N GLN A 347 7.24 11.00 -22.65
CA GLN A 347 6.85 9.76 -23.32
C GLN A 347 7.97 9.34 -24.28
N ALA A 348 9.01 8.71 -23.73
CA ALA A 348 10.15 8.24 -24.52
C ALA A 348 9.76 6.99 -25.33
N PRO A 349 10.45 6.69 -26.44
CA PRO A 349 10.22 5.47 -27.23
C PRO A 349 10.40 4.16 -26.42
N ILE A 350 11.20 4.19 -25.37
CA ILE A 350 11.49 3.06 -24.47
C ILE A 350 10.51 2.98 -23.29
N GLY A 351 9.59 3.93 -23.15
CA GLY A 351 8.59 3.99 -22.08
C GLY A 351 8.51 5.38 -21.44
N PRO A 352 7.47 5.65 -20.64
CA PRO A 352 7.31 6.92 -19.95
C PRO A 352 8.40 7.12 -18.90
N ILE A 353 8.94 8.35 -18.85
CA ILE A 353 9.97 8.79 -17.90
C ILE A 353 9.43 10.01 -17.15
N SER A 354 9.56 10.04 -15.83
CA SER A 354 9.32 11.23 -15.03
C SER A 354 10.51 11.51 -14.12
N ILE A 355 10.89 12.79 -14.07
CA ILE A 355 11.90 13.31 -13.15
C ILE A 355 11.25 14.47 -12.42
N SER A 356 11.24 14.44 -11.08
CA SER A 356 10.73 15.53 -10.26
C SER A 356 11.76 15.98 -9.24
N TYR A 357 11.77 17.29 -9.00
CA TYR A 357 12.51 17.90 -7.91
C TYR A 357 11.54 18.67 -7.03
N ALA A 358 11.43 18.26 -5.77
CA ALA A 358 10.42 18.72 -4.84
C ALA A 358 11.02 19.15 -3.51
N PHE A 359 10.48 20.21 -2.94
CA PHE A 359 10.82 20.69 -1.60
C PHE A 359 9.66 20.37 -0.65
N PRO A 360 9.85 19.53 0.39
CA PRO A 360 8.91 19.40 1.48
C PRO A 360 8.75 20.71 2.24
N LEU A 361 7.51 21.16 2.41
CA LEU A 361 7.22 22.47 3.05
C LEU A 361 7.00 22.36 4.56
N ASN A 362 6.57 21.20 5.05
CA ASN A 362 6.22 20.95 6.44
C ASN A 362 6.61 19.55 6.94
N SER A 363 7.76 19.04 6.48
CA SER A 363 8.28 17.75 6.95
C SER A 363 8.58 17.78 8.44
N LYS A 364 8.33 16.67 9.13
CA LYS A 364 8.72 16.44 10.52
C LYS A 364 10.03 15.66 10.55
N TYR A 365 11.09 16.33 10.92
CA TYR A 365 12.47 15.83 10.85
C TYR A 365 12.69 14.47 11.56
N ASP A 366 11.90 14.20 12.59
CA ASP A 366 12.11 13.02 13.43
C ASP A 366 11.68 11.71 12.76
N PHE A 367 10.73 11.73 11.80
CA PHE A 367 10.21 10.51 11.19
C PHE A 367 9.83 10.60 9.71
N ASP A 368 9.73 11.79 9.10
CA ASP A 368 9.49 11.89 7.67
C ASP A 368 10.79 11.62 6.88
N ARG A 369 10.73 10.73 5.91
CA ARG A 369 11.83 10.48 5.00
C ARG A 369 11.69 11.35 3.77
N VAL A 370 12.66 12.22 3.54
CA VAL A 370 12.69 13.19 2.45
C VAL A 370 13.51 12.66 1.29
N GLU A 371 12.96 12.75 0.08
CA GLU A 371 13.63 12.43 -1.18
C GLU A 371 13.28 13.52 -2.20
N GLU A 372 14.12 14.56 -2.28
CA GLU A 372 13.85 15.74 -3.11
C GLU A 372 13.89 15.46 -4.62
N LEU A 373 14.83 14.61 -5.07
CA LEU A 373 15.00 14.23 -6.49
C LEU A 373 14.46 12.83 -6.70
N GLN A 374 13.41 12.71 -7.49
CA GLN A 374 12.75 11.44 -7.76
C GLN A 374 12.74 11.15 -9.26
N PHE A 375 12.96 9.89 -9.60
CA PHE A 375 12.99 9.39 -10.97
C PHE A 375 12.09 8.16 -11.10
N THR A 376 11.23 8.13 -12.13
CA THR A 376 10.44 6.96 -12.49
C THR A 376 10.60 6.61 -13.96
N PHE A 377 10.60 5.31 -14.23
CA PHE A 377 10.69 4.75 -15.56
C PHE A 377 9.66 3.65 -15.75
N GLY A 378 8.98 3.62 -16.91
CA GLY A 378 8.01 2.58 -17.24
C GLY A 378 6.66 2.69 -16.54
N GLN A 379 6.44 3.73 -15.71
CA GLN A 379 5.15 4.02 -15.06
C GLN A 379 4.44 5.14 -15.79
N GLN A 380 3.14 5.01 -16.03
CA GLN A 380 2.32 6.07 -16.60
C GLN A 380 2.12 7.20 -15.58
N PHE A 381 2.00 8.41 -16.07
CA PHE A 381 1.87 9.64 -15.28
C PHE A 381 0.43 9.90 -14.85
#